data_95289e184c8e915d061bc5c2e2220020
#
_entry.id   95289e184c8e915d061bc5c2e2220020
#
_cell.length_a   1.000
_cell.length_b   1.000
_cell.length_c   1.000
_cell.angle_alpha   90.00
_cell.angle_beta   90.00
_cell.angle_gamma   90.00
#
_symmetry.space_group_name_H-M   'P 1'
#
loop_
_entity.id
_entity.type
_entity.pdbx_description
1 polymer ?
#
loop_
_entity_poly.entity_id
_entity_poly.type
_entity_poly.pdbx_seq_one_letter_code
_entity_poly.pdbx_strand_id
1 'polypeptide(L)'
;MSKNTPISFTPEAYQEALDWLFVQMPNYQIDGQKAYKPGLENITKLCNFFGNPQEKLKMIHIGGTNGKGSTSNMLASVLQEQGYNVGLYNSPHLIDFTERIKINGVNCEKEFVFDFIQKLRNIPEEILPSFFEFTTIMAFEYFYQKKVDFAIIEVGLGGRLDSTNIIKPLVSAITNVDLDHQNILGETLEEIATEKAGIVKANIPIISGDDRDLVKNIIQQKAIENHSEFIDATEISTDLETDLKGNYQKKNIRVVLALVDELRKQNIEISESSLENGLMNVHQNTKFIGRWFQFSENPLIICDTAHNQAGLEMVYAQLNAIEKYKHIVLGFVNDKKIDEVLKILPKNAQYYFVKPSISRGRSPKEYENLLISAKIDFQIYETVDAGFQEAKIKCKPEEMIFVGGSNFVVGEFLEKNL
;
A
#
# COMPACT_ATOMS: atom_id res chain seq x y z
N MET A 1 -9.76 -12.80 41.32
CA MET A 1 -9.81 -13.57 40.06
C MET A 1 -11.22 -13.44 39.47
N SER A 2 -11.51 -12.37 38.74
CA SER A 2 -12.79 -12.27 38.02
C SER A 2 -12.62 -13.08 36.74
N LYS A 3 -13.40 -14.15 36.57
CA LYS A 3 -13.56 -14.86 35.32
C LYS A 3 -14.12 -13.83 34.32
N ASN A 4 -13.29 -13.31 33.44
CA ASN A 4 -13.76 -12.53 32.32
C ASN A 4 -14.74 -13.41 31.52
N THR A 5 -16.02 -13.11 31.61
CA THR A 5 -17.02 -13.65 30.68
C THR A 5 -16.56 -13.27 29.29
N PRO A 6 -16.46 -14.21 28.33
CA PRO A 6 -16.07 -13.88 26.97
C PRO A 6 -17.04 -12.80 26.44
N ILE A 7 -16.50 -11.66 26.03
CA ILE A 7 -17.28 -10.60 25.42
C ILE A 7 -17.71 -11.13 24.06
N SER A 8 -19.02 -11.18 23.79
CA SER A 8 -19.54 -11.59 22.50
C SER A 8 -19.36 -10.45 21.48
N PHE A 9 -19.15 -10.81 20.22
CA PHE A 9 -19.07 -9.86 19.14
C PHE A 9 -20.38 -9.06 18.99
N THR A 10 -20.26 -7.77 18.93
CA THR A 10 -21.28 -6.81 18.44
C THR A 10 -20.56 -5.69 17.68
N PRO A 11 -21.24 -4.93 16.81
CA PRO A 11 -20.62 -3.79 16.14
C PRO A 11 -19.96 -2.79 17.10
N GLU A 12 -20.59 -2.52 18.24
CA GLU A 12 -20.10 -1.61 19.27
C GLU A 12 -18.85 -2.19 19.96
N ALA A 13 -18.88 -3.47 20.34
CA ALA A 13 -17.73 -4.17 20.95
C ALA A 13 -16.54 -4.25 19.99
N TYR A 14 -16.79 -4.40 18.69
CA TYR A 14 -15.77 -4.35 17.66
C TYR A 14 -15.12 -2.97 17.58
N GLN A 15 -15.92 -1.89 17.57
CA GLN A 15 -15.38 -0.52 17.54
C GLN A 15 -14.57 -0.22 18.81
N GLU A 16 -15.05 -0.59 19.98
CA GLU A 16 -14.31 -0.46 21.23
C GLU A 16 -12.99 -1.24 21.22
N ALA A 17 -12.96 -2.42 20.60
CA ALA A 17 -11.74 -3.22 20.45
C ALA A 17 -10.74 -2.56 19.51
N LEU A 18 -11.19 -1.99 18.39
CA LEU A 18 -10.33 -1.23 17.49
C LEU A 18 -9.79 0.05 18.15
N ASP A 19 -10.63 0.80 18.83
CA ASP A 19 -10.23 2.02 19.54
C ASP A 19 -9.16 1.69 20.61
N TRP A 20 -9.37 0.60 21.36
CA TRP A 20 -8.37 0.08 22.30
C TRP A 20 -7.06 -0.25 21.60
N LEU A 21 -7.11 -0.95 20.45
CA LEU A 21 -5.93 -1.32 19.66
C LEU A 21 -5.14 -0.08 19.23
N PHE A 22 -5.81 0.92 18.69
CA PHE A 22 -5.17 2.16 18.22
C PHE A 22 -4.57 2.99 19.37
N VAL A 23 -5.16 2.94 20.56
CA VAL A 23 -4.63 3.62 21.76
C VAL A 23 -3.42 2.88 22.33
N GLN A 24 -3.45 1.55 22.38
CA GLN A 24 -2.40 0.74 23.00
C GLN A 24 -1.16 0.56 22.11
N MET A 25 -1.35 0.60 20.79
CA MET A 25 -0.27 0.33 19.85
C MET A 25 0.05 1.55 18.99
N PRO A 26 1.27 2.10 19.13
CA PRO A 26 1.71 3.17 18.25
C PRO A 26 1.54 2.78 16.78
N ASN A 27 0.83 3.61 16.03
CA ASN A 27 0.53 3.39 14.61
C ASN A 27 1.28 4.42 13.76
N TYR A 28 2.15 3.96 12.87
CA TYR A 28 2.92 4.85 11.99
C TYR A 28 2.06 5.83 11.19
N GLN A 29 0.87 5.44 10.76
CA GLN A 29 -0.06 6.31 10.03
C GLN A 29 -0.54 7.49 10.89
N ILE A 30 -0.77 7.27 12.19
CA ILE A 30 -1.28 8.27 13.15
C ILE A 30 -0.13 9.00 13.84
N ASP A 31 0.87 8.25 14.34
CA ASP A 31 1.93 8.74 15.23
C ASP A 31 3.23 9.07 14.48
N GLY A 32 3.31 8.70 13.20
CA GLY A 32 4.48 8.91 12.37
C GLY A 32 5.71 8.13 12.88
N GLN A 33 6.87 8.74 12.77
CA GLN A 33 8.16 8.12 13.09
C GLN A 33 8.26 7.58 14.53
N LYS A 34 7.55 8.16 15.49
CA LYS A 34 7.54 7.73 16.89
C LYS A 34 6.99 6.30 17.08
N ALA A 35 6.15 5.84 16.15
CA ALA A 35 5.58 4.49 16.20
C ALA A 35 6.50 3.42 15.57
N TYR A 36 7.59 3.81 14.90
CA TYR A 36 8.50 2.85 14.29
C TYR A 36 9.35 2.16 15.33
N LYS A 37 9.24 0.85 15.41
CA LYS A 37 10.05 -0.02 16.27
C LYS A 37 10.88 -0.93 15.36
N PRO A 38 12.18 -0.61 15.12
CA PRO A 38 13.03 -1.46 14.30
C PRO A 38 13.37 -2.76 15.02
N GLY A 39 13.40 -3.88 14.28
CA GLY A 39 13.76 -5.18 14.81
C GLY A 39 12.71 -6.25 14.52
N LEU A 40 13.13 -7.50 14.55
CA LEU A 40 12.26 -8.65 14.27
C LEU A 40 11.96 -9.48 15.52
N GLU A 41 12.43 -9.07 16.70
CA GLU A 41 12.33 -9.84 17.93
C GLU A 41 10.88 -9.97 18.39
N ASN A 42 10.11 -8.88 18.36
CA ASN A 42 8.72 -8.91 18.82
C ASN A 42 7.85 -9.73 17.89
N ILE A 43 7.96 -9.51 16.57
CA ILE A 43 7.16 -10.30 15.59
C ILE A 43 7.54 -11.79 15.66
N THR A 44 8.83 -12.11 15.88
CA THR A 44 9.27 -13.50 16.09
C THR A 44 8.63 -14.11 17.32
N LYS A 45 8.63 -13.41 18.47
CA LYS A 45 7.96 -13.88 19.69
C LYS A 45 6.45 -14.05 19.48
N LEU A 46 5.80 -13.11 18.79
CA LEU A 46 4.39 -13.22 18.45
C LEU A 46 4.11 -14.45 17.59
N CYS A 47 4.87 -14.66 16.52
CA CYS A 47 4.73 -15.83 15.67
C CYS A 47 4.90 -17.13 16.48
N ASN A 48 5.89 -17.21 17.34
CA ASN A 48 6.09 -18.36 18.24
C ASN A 48 4.86 -18.58 19.13
N PHE A 49 4.33 -17.52 19.74
CA PHE A 49 3.13 -17.59 20.58
C PHE A 49 1.91 -18.14 19.84
N PHE A 50 1.73 -17.76 18.57
CA PHE A 50 0.66 -18.23 17.70
C PHE A 50 0.99 -19.54 16.95
N GLY A 51 2.10 -20.23 17.26
CA GLY A 51 2.49 -21.52 16.68
C GLY A 51 3.04 -21.45 15.27
N ASN A 52 3.71 -20.33 14.93
CA ASN A 52 4.42 -20.08 13.67
C ASN A 52 3.56 -20.29 12.41
N PRO A 53 2.40 -19.61 12.27
CA PRO A 53 1.54 -19.79 11.11
C PRO A 53 2.25 -19.44 9.79
N GLN A 54 3.20 -18.50 9.80
CA GLN A 54 3.98 -18.10 8.63
C GLN A 54 4.83 -19.23 8.03
N GLU A 55 5.23 -20.21 8.81
CA GLU A 55 6.03 -21.35 8.32
C GLU A 55 5.19 -22.38 7.56
N LYS A 56 3.88 -22.27 7.63
CA LYS A 56 2.91 -23.20 7.05
C LYS A 56 2.26 -22.65 5.76
N LEU A 57 2.65 -21.46 5.31
CA LEU A 57 2.09 -20.76 4.17
C LEU A 57 3.08 -20.70 2.99
N LYS A 58 2.56 -20.83 1.77
CA LYS A 58 3.30 -20.52 0.55
C LYS A 58 3.14 -19.03 0.27
N MET A 59 4.20 -18.26 0.43
CA MET A 59 4.14 -16.79 0.38
C MET A 59 4.94 -16.20 -0.76
N ILE A 60 4.48 -15.05 -1.26
CA ILE A 60 5.19 -14.17 -2.19
C ILE A 60 5.41 -12.84 -1.49
N HIS A 61 6.63 -12.30 -1.50
CA HIS A 61 7.00 -11.10 -0.75
C HIS A 61 7.26 -9.91 -1.68
N ILE A 62 6.50 -8.83 -1.53
CA ILE A 62 6.55 -7.68 -2.45
C ILE A 62 6.91 -6.41 -1.69
N GLY A 63 8.14 -5.92 -1.93
CA GLY A 63 8.68 -4.66 -1.43
C GLY A 63 8.78 -3.58 -2.51
N GLY A 64 9.25 -2.40 -2.10
CA GLY A 64 9.46 -1.26 -3.00
C GLY A 64 9.03 0.06 -2.36
N THR A 65 9.23 1.18 -3.06
CA THR A 65 8.68 2.48 -2.65
C THR A 65 7.27 2.64 -3.20
N ASN A 66 7.11 2.67 -4.50
CA ASN A 66 5.84 2.76 -5.20
C ASN A 66 5.53 1.42 -5.91
N GLY A 67 4.26 1.15 -6.25
CA GLY A 67 3.87 -0.01 -7.03
C GLY A 67 3.59 -1.29 -6.24
N LYS A 68 4.01 -1.41 -4.97
CA LYS A 68 3.79 -2.62 -4.14
C LYS A 68 2.34 -3.12 -4.19
N GLY A 69 1.41 -2.27 -3.77
CA GLY A 69 -0.02 -2.62 -3.72
C GLY A 69 -0.59 -2.98 -5.09
N SER A 70 -0.23 -2.24 -6.16
CA SER A 70 -0.66 -2.56 -7.53
C SER A 70 -0.13 -3.93 -7.97
N THR A 71 1.17 -4.20 -7.81
CA THR A 71 1.79 -5.48 -8.15
C THR A 71 1.18 -6.63 -7.35
N SER A 72 0.96 -6.44 -6.04
CA SER A 72 0.34 -7.45 -5.18
C SER A 72 -1.08 -7.78 -5.61
N ASN A 73 -1.89 -6.76 -5.95
CA ASN A 73 -3.26 -6.96 -6.39
C ASN A 73 -3.34 -7.57 -7.80
N MET A 74 -2.48 -7.17 -8.75
CA MET A 74 -2.39 -7.80 -10.07
C MET A 74 -2.05 -9.29 -9.94
N LEU A 75 -1.03 -9.65 -9.15
CA LEU A 75 -0.65 -11.05 -8.94
C LEU A 75 -1.76 -11.83 -8.24
N ALA A 76 -2.41 -11.23 -7.24
CA ALA A 76 -3.56 -11.88 -6.58
C ALA A 76 -4.68 -12.16 -7.55
N SER A 77 -5.01 -11.23 -8.43
CA SER A 77 -6.03 -11.38 -9.46
C SER A 77 -5.66 -12.50 -10.45
N VAL A 78 -4.40 -12.56 -10.90
CA VAL A 78 -3.92 -13.62 -11.80
C VAL A 78 -4.05 -15.02 -11.16
N LEU A 79 -3.63 -15.16 -9.90
CA LEU A 79 -3.72 -16.44 -9.19
C LEU A 79 -5.18 -16.84 -8.91
N GLN A 80 -6.08 -15.87 -8.67
CA GLN A 80 -7.52 -16.12 -8.53
C GLN A 80 -8.15 -16.61 -9.85
N GLU A 81 -7.79 -16.02 -10.99
CA GLU A 81 -8.26 -16.47 -12.31
C GLU A 81 -7.77 -17.89 -12.64
N GLN A 82 -6.64 -18.31 -12.09
CA GLN A 82 -6.19 -19.70 -12.19
C GLN A 82 -6.98 -20.66 -11.27
N GLY A 83 -7.79 -20.14 -10.36
CA GLY A 83 -8.63 -20.92 -9.44
C GLY A 83 -8.02 -21.15 -8.06
N TYR A 84 -6.92 -20.49 -7.71
CA TYR A 84 -6.31 -20.57 -6.38
C TYR A 84 -7.08 -19.75 -5.35
N ASN A 85 -7.05 -20.21 -4.09
CA ASN A 85 -7.49 -19.46 -2.92
C ASN A 85 -6.34 -18.56 -2.44
N VAL A 86 -6.46 -17.25 -2.66
CA VAL A 86 -5.35 -16.31 -2.52
C VAL A 86 -5.58 -15.36 -1.35
N GLY A 87 -4.68 -15.42 -0.35
CA GLY A 87 -4.56 -14.42 0.69
C GLY A 87 -3.76 -13.22 0.20
N LEU A 88 -4.19 -12.01 0.57
CA LEU A 88 -3.52 -10.76 0.23
C LEU A 88 -3.43 -9.88 1.47
N TYR A 89 -2.19 -9.55 1.88
CA TYR A 89 -1.89 -8.60 2.94
C TYR A 89 -1.33 -7.32 2.34
N ASN A 90 -2.07 -6.22 2.49
CA ASN A 90 -1.69 -4.89 2.00
C ASN A 90 -1.69 -3.85 3.13
N SER A 91 -0.93 -2.78 2.95
CA SER A 91 -0.95 -1.62 3.84
C SER A 91 -0.62 -0.32 3.09
N PRO A 92 -1.19 0.80 3.54
CA PRO A 92 -2.27 0.95 4.51
C PRO A 92 -3.65 0.59 3.94
N HIS A 93 -4.69 0.51 4.79
CA HIS A 93 -6.09 0.54 4.34
C HIS A 93 -6.51 1.96 3.95
N LEU A 94 -7.55 2.09 3.16
CA LEU A 94 -8.12 3.38 2.77
C LEU A 94 -9.32 3.78 3.64
N ILE A 95 -10.28 2.88 3.82
CA ILE A 95 -11.55 3.14 4.51
C ILE A 95 -11.69 2.24 5.73
N ASP A 96 -11.70 0.92 5.55
CA ASP A 96 -11.96 -0.05 6.62
C ASP A 96 -10.69 -0.82 6.98
N PHE A 97 -10.46 -1.02 8.27
CA PHE A 97 -9.31 -1.75 8.81
C PHE A 97 -9.15 -3.16 8.17
N THR A 98 -10.27 -3.82 7.87
CA THR A 98 -10.29 -5.17 7.30
C THR A 98 -9.76 -5.26 5.87
N GLU A 99 -9.61 -4.13 5.17
CA GLU A 99 -9.00 -4.08 3.82
C GLU A 99 -7.56 -4.57 3.79
N ARG A 100 -6.87 -4.56 4.95
CA ARG A 100 -5.48 -5.01 5.07
C ARG A 100 -5.31 -6.49 4.80
N ILE A 101 -6.37 -7.28 5.03
CA ILE A 101 -6.34 -8.73 4.94
C ILE A 101 -7.52 -9.19 4.11
N LYS A 102 -7.24 -9.71 2.93
CA LYS A 102 -8.28 -10.18 2.01
C LYS A 102 -8.02 -11.63 1.61
N ILE A 103 -9.09 -12.33 1.30
CA ILE A 103 -9.03 -13.62 0.59
C ILE A 103 -9.95 -13.52 -0.63
N ASN A 104 -9.40 -13.72 -1.82
CA ASN A 104 -10.11 -13.60 -3.09
C ASN A 104 -10.93 -12.30 -3.17
N GLY A 105 -10.31 -11.18 -2.80
CA GLY A 105 -10.90 -9.84 -2.82
C GLY A 105 -11.92 -9.53 -1.73
N VAL A 106 -12.24 -10.50 -0.87
CA VAL A 106 -13.13 -10.31 0.27
C VAL A 106 -12.31 -9.97 1.51
N ASN A 107 -12.66 -8.89 2.19
CA ASN A 107 -12.02 -8.48 3.43
C ASN A 107 -12.24 -9.54 4.52
N CYS A 108 -11.29 -9.65 5.47
CA CYS A 108 -11.47 -10.54 6.62
C CYS A 108 -12.69 -10.11 7.46
N GLU A 109 -13.32 -11.06 8.12
CA GLU A 109 -14.51 -10.84 8.93
C GLU A 109 -14.17 -9.97 10.15
N LYS A 110 -15.04 -9.03 10.49
CA LYS A 110 -14.90 -8.18 11.68
C LYS A 110 -14.88 -8.99 12.97
N GLU A 111 -15.62 -10.10 13.00
CA GLU A 111 -15.60 -11.08 14.08
C GLU A 111 -14.21 -11.68 14.29
N PHE A 112 -13.53 -12.06 13.19
CA PHE A 112 -12.17 -12.59 13.29
C PHE A 112 -11.21 -11.53 13.87
N VAL A 113 -11.28 -10.29 13.41
CA VAL A 113 -10.46 -9.18 13.94
C VAL A 113 -10.74 -8.97 15.42
N PHE A 114 -12.00 -8.95 15.82
CA PHE A 114 -12.41 -8.82 17.21
C PHE A 114 -11.82 -9.93 18.09
N ASP A 115 -12.03 -11.18 17.70
CA ASP A 115 -11.52 -12.35 18.43
C ASP A 115 -9.99 -12.35 18.52
N PHE A 116 -9.32 -11.90 17.45
CA PHE A 116 -7.87 -11.81 17.44
C PHE A 116 -7.36 -10.71 18.39
N ILE A 117 -8.04 -9.56 18.46
CA ILE A 117 -7.75 -8.51 19.46
C ILE A 117 -7.95 -9.04 20.89
N GLN A 118 -8.99 -9.86 21.15
CA GLN A 118 -9.17 -10.46 22.49
C GLN A 118 -8.02 -11.43 22.84
N LYS A 119 -7.52 -12.20 21.87
CA LYS A 119 -6.32 -13.07 22.08
C LYS A 119 -5.08 -12.25 22.39
N LEU A 120 -4.91 -11.10 21.74
CA LEU A 120 -3.80 -10.18 21.97
C LEU A 120 -3.74 -9.68 23.42
N ARG A 121 -4.89 -9.44 24.05
CA ARG A 121 -4.95 -9.01 25.46
C ARG A 121 -4.36 -10.04 26.44
N ASN A 122 -4.13 -11.28 25.97
CA ASN A 122 -3.60 -12.38 26.78
C ASN A 122 -2.18 -12.78 26.37
N ILE A 123 -1.49 -12.01 25.54
CA ILE A 123 -0.07 -12.28 25.23
C ILE A 123 0.80 -11.96 26.45
N PRO A 124 1.97 -12.61 26.58
CA PRO A 124 2.93 -12.31 27.64
C PRO A 124 3.32 -10.82 27.66
N GLU A 125 3.45 -10.23 28.86
CA GLU A 125 3.74 -8.81 29.04
C GLU A 125 5.09 -8.37 28.44
N GLU A 126 6.02 -9.31 28.27
CA GLU A 126 7.33 -9.08 27.63
C GLU A 126 7.26 -8.95 26.12
N ILE A 127 6.11 -9.22 25.50
CA ILE A 127 5.86 -9.01 24.07
C ILE A 127 5.12 -7.70 23.91
N LEU A 128 5.81 -6.69 23.40
CA LEU A 128 5.26 -5.34 23.21
C LEU A 128 5.15 -5.01 21.71
N PRO A 129 4.18 -5.60 20.98
CA PRO A 129 4.11 -5.42 19.56
C PRO A 129 3.75 -3.98 19.17
N SER A 130 4.23 -3.56 18.01
CA SER A 130 3.70 -2.42 17.29
C SER A 130 2.39 -2.80 16.59
N PHE A 131 1.63 -1.79 16.16
CA PHE A 131 0.42 -2.00 15.36
C PHE A 131 0.70 -2.82 14.09
N PHE A 132 1.84 -2.59 13.43
CA PHE A 132 2.18 -3.31 12.20
C PHE A 132 2.55 -4.76 12.47
N GLU A 133 3.32 -5.05 13.51
CA GLU A 133 3.62 -6.42 13.94
C GLU A 133 2.34 -7.20 14.27
N PHE A 134 1.40 -6.54 14.95
CA PHE A 134 0.09 -7.12 15.25
C PHE A 134 -0.70 -7.45 13.98
N THR A 135 -0.83 -6.51 13.04
CA THR A 135 -1.57 -6.75 11.81
C THR A 135 -0.91 -7.81 10.92
N THR A 136 0.41 -7.91 10.97
CA THR A 136 1.19 -8.92 10.23
C THR A 136 0.90 -10.34 10.75
N ILE A 137 0.99 -10.56 12.07
CA ILE A 137 0.68 -11.89 12.63
C ILE A 137 -0.81 -12.24 12.47
N MET A 138 -1.71 -11.26 12.57
CA MET A 138 -3.14 -11.44 12.31
C MET A 138 -3.38 -11.93 10.88
N ALA A 139 -2.68 -11.38 9.88
CA ALA A 139 -2.77 -11.83 8.50
C ALA A 139 -2.29 -13.27 8.33
N PHE A 140 -1.14 -13.62 8.91
CA PHE A 140 -0.62 -14.99 8.84
C PHE A 140 -1.56 -16.00 9.47
N GLU A 141 -2.11 -15.69 10.65
CA GLU A 141 -3.08 -16.56 11.34
C GLU A 141 -4.37 -16.72 10.54
N TYR A 142 -4.89 -15.63 9.95
CA TYR A 142 -6.08 -15.67 9.12
C TYR A 142 -5.90 -16.55 7.89
N PHE A 143 -4.80 -16.36 7.16
CA PHE A 143 -4.49 -17.15 5.97
C PHE A 143 -4.27 -18.61 6.29
N TYR A 144 -3.61 -18.92 7.41
CA TYR A 144 -3.43 -20.29 7.88
C TYR A 144 -4.77 -20.97 8.22
N GLN A 145 -5.63 -20.30 8.98
CA GLN A 145 -6.95 -20.83 9.36
C GLN A 145 -7.85 -21.07 8.15
N LYS A 146 -7.82 -20.14 7.18
CA LYS A 146 -8.61 -20.23 5.94
C LYS A 146 -7.97 -21.11 4.87
N LYS A 147 -6.78 -21.69 5.13
CA LYS A 147 -6.05 -22.62 4.25
C LYS A 147 -5.89 -22.08 2.83
N VAL A 148 -5.38 -20.85 2.69
CA VAL A 148 -5.09 -20.28 1.39
C VAL A 148 -4.01 -21.10 0.65
N ASP A 149 -4.09 -21.18 -0.68
CA ASP A 149 -3.07 -21.84 -1.50
C ASP A 149 -1.80 -21.00 -1.57
N PHE A 150 -1.97 -19.66 -1.66
CA PHE A 150 -0.90 -18.68 -1.68
C PHE A 150 -1.26 -17.46 -0.84
N ALA A 151 -0.25 -16.85 -0.21
CA ALA A 151 -0.38 -15.58 0.47
C ALA A 151 0.60 -14.56 -0.12
N ILE A 152 0.08 -13.46 -0.65
CA ILE A 152 0.87 -12.34 -1.16
C ILE A 152 1.01 -11.32 -0.02
N ILE A 153 2.25 -11.04 0.34
CA ILE A 153 2.61 -10.22 1.50
C ILE A 153 3.31 -8.94 1.04
N GLU A 154 2.64 -7.82 1.20
CA GLU A 154 3.22 -6.51 0.96
C GLU A 154 4.07 -6.06 2.14
N VAL A 155 5.30 -5.63 1.88
CA VAL A 155 6.20 -4.98 2.86
C VAL A 155 5.60 -3.65 3.29
N GLY A 156 5.54 -3.39 4.59
CA GLY A 156 5.02 -2.13 5.11
C GLY A 156 5.97 -0.96 4.92
N LEU A 157 7.21 -1.10 5.42
CA LEU A 157 8.22 -0.02 5.39
C LEU A 157 9.64 -0.58 5.29
N GLY A 158 10.41 -0.07 4.33
CA GLY A 158 11.80 -0.49 4.14
C GLY A 158 11.88 -1.89 3.56
N GLY A 159 12.35 -2.83 4.32
CA GLY A 159 12.50 -4.25 3.97
C GLY A 159 13.21 -5.03 5.08
N ARG A 160 14.50 -4.74 5.35
CA ARG A 160 15.37 -5.49 6.25
C ARG A 160 14.77 -5.70 7.65
N LEU A 161 14.19 -4.67 8.24
CA LEU A 161 13.59 -4.66 9.58
C LEU A 161 12.07 -4.59 9.58
N ASP A 162 11.44 -4.81 8.41
CA ASP A 162 9.99 -4.87 8.30
C ASP A 162 9.46 -6.15 8.95
N SER A 163 8.33 -6.05 9.64
CA SER A 163 7.75 -7.20 10.37
C SER A 163 7.38 -8.36 9.44
N THR A 164 7.13 -8.09 8.17
CA THR A 164 6.88 -9.16 7.17
C THR A 164 8.13 -9.94 6.82
N ASN A 165 9.33 -9.40 7.11
CA ASN A 165 10.60 -9.99 6.68
C ASN A 165 11.03 -11.23 7.48
N ILE A 166 10.20 -11.75 8.39
CA ILE A 166 10.41 -13.04 9.05
C ILE A 166 10.04 -14.24 8.16
N ILE A 167 9.38 -14.01 7.03
CA ILE A 167 8.88 -15.07 6.15
C ILE A 167 9.99 -15.65 5.27
N LYS A 168 9.74 -16.86 4.78
CA LYS A 168 10.52 -17.55 3.75
C LYS A 168 9.64 -17.72 2.51
N PRO A 169 9.62 -16.74 1.59
CA PRO A 169 8.72 -16.75 0.43
C PRO A 169 9.21 -17.70 -0.67
N LEU A 170 8.34 -18.01 -1.63
CA LEU A 170 8.70 -18.70 -2.87
C LEU A 170 9.55 -17.82 -3.80
N VAL A 171 9.22 -16.54 -3.83
CA VAL A 171 9.90 -15.49 -4.61
C VAL A 171 9.67 -14.15 -3.94
N SER A 172 10.65 -13.24 -4.06
CA SER A 172 10.52 -11.84 -3.61
C SER A 172 10.63 -10.87 -4.77
N ALA A 173 10.00 -9.70 -4.67
CA ALA A 173 10.13 -8.63 -5.65
C ALA A 173 10.31 -7.26 -4.99
N ILE A 174 11.13 -6.40 -5.60
CA ILE A 174 11.25 -4.98 -5.28
C ILE A 174 10.78 -4.20 -6.50
N THR A 175 9.62 -3.55 -6.38
CA THR A 175 8.96 -2.89 -7.52
C THR A 175 9.73 -1.69 -8.04
N ASN A 176 10.20 -0.84 -7.13
CA ASN A 176 11.12 0.27 -7.38
C ASN A 176 11.68 0.80 -6.05
N VAL A 177 12.66 1.71 -6.14
CA VAL A 177 13.22 2.43 -4.99
C VAL A 177 13.21 3.92 -5.30
N ASP A 178 12.59 4.73 -4.45
CA ASP A 178 12.61 6.19 -4.55
C ASP A 178 12.82 6.82 -3.18
N LEU A 179 13.11 8.13 -3.15
CA LEU A 179 13.25 8.87 -1.90
C LEU A 179 11.89 8.99 -1.21
N ASP A 180 11.72 8.21 -0.17
CA ASP A 180 10.57 8.25 0.73
C ASP A 180 10.99 7.76 2.12
N HIS A 181 10.32 8.23 3.16
CA HIS A 181 10.65 7.87 4.55
C HIS A 181 12.13 8.09 4.92
N GLN A 182 12.76 9.13 4.37
CA GLN A 182 14.20 9.40 4.51
C GLN A 182 14.67 9.44 5.98
N ASN A 183 13.82 9.93 6.88
CA ASN A 183 14.10 9.96 8.32
C ASN A 183 14.28 8.57 8.99
N ILE A 184 13.93 7.48 8.27
CA ILE A 184 13.97 6.10 8.78
C ILE A 184 14.88 5.24 7.93
N LEU A 185 14.78 5.36 6.61
CA LEU A 185 15.43 4.46 5.66
C LEU A 185 16.78 4.98 5.16
N GLY A 186 17.10 6.25 5.43
CA GLY A 186 18.30 6.92 4.95
C GLY A 186 18.00 8.08 4.00
N GLU A 187 18.97 8.96 3.83
CA GLU A 187 18.83 10.19 3.05
C GLU A 187 19.12 9.98 1.56
N THR A 188 19.79 8.89 1.20
CA THR A 188 20.22 8.59 -0.15
C THR A 188 19.45 7.41 -0.75
N LEU A 189 19.41 7.37 -2.09
CA LEU A 189 18.80 6.26 -2.82
C LEU A 189 19.51 4.92 -2.52
N GLU A 190 20.83 4.97 -2.30
CA GLU A 190 21.66 3.80 -1.98
C GLU A 190 21.28 3.20 -0.61
N GLU A 191 21.12 4.06 0.41
CA GLU A 191 20.69 3.62 1.75
C GLU A 191 19.31 2.98 1.70
N ILE A 192 18.35 3.62 1.02
CA ILE A 192 16.98 3.12 0.89
C ILE A 192 16.96 1.80 0.09
N ALA A 193 17.76 1.69 -0.97
CA ALA A 193 17.89 0.45 -1.75
C ALA A 193 18.45 -0.69 -0.90
N THR A 194 19.44 -0.39 -0.05
CA THR A 194 20.06 -1.37 0.87
C THR A 194 19.04 -1.88 1.89
N GLU A 195 18.24 -0.99 2.47
CA GLU A 195 17.16 -1.39 3.40
C GLU A 195 16.12 -2.28 2.71
N LYS A 196 15.73 -1.94 1.47
CA LYS A 196 14.76 -2.74 0.71
C LYS A 196 15.35 -4.08 0.26
N ALA A 197 16.61 -4.11 -0.16
CA ALA A 197 17.31 -5.35 -0.52
C ALA A 197 17.43 -6.34 0.66
N GLY A 198 17.16 -5.91 1.89
CA GLY A 198 17.07 -6.77 3.07
C GLY A 198 15.96 -7.83 3.02
N ILE A 199 15.04 -7.79 2.04
CA ILE A 199 14.05 -8.87 1.83
C ILE A 199 14.61 -10.05 1.00
N VAL A 200 15.81 -9.93 0.44
CA VAL A 200 16.49 -11.03 -0.25
C VAL A 200 16.79 -12.15 0.75
N LYS A 201 16.41 -13.38 0.40
CA LYS A 201 16.55 -14.57 1.23
C LYS A 201 17.45 -15.60 0.56
N ALA A 202 18.18 -16.37 1.36
CA ALA A 202 19.09 -17.39 0.84
C ALA A 202 18.37 -18.38 -0.08
N ASN A 203 18.90 -18.54 -1.30
CA ASN A 203 18.43 -19.45 -2.35
C ASN A 203 16.98 -19.16 -2.82
N ILE A 204 16.48 -17.94 -2.64
CA ILE A 204 15.13 -17.55 -3.09
C ILE A 204 15.26 -16.44 -4.15
N PRO A 205 14.65 -16.60 -5.33
CA PRO A 205 14.73 -15.61 -6.40
C PRO A 205 14.26 -14.23 -5.95
N ILE A 206 14.97 -13.18 -6.42
CA ILE A 206 14.62 -11.78 -6.20
C ILE A 206 14.45 -11.07 -7.54
N ILE A 207 13.33 -10.39 -7.71
CA ILE A 207 12.98 -9.62 -8.90
C ILE A 207 13.18 -8.14 -8.60
N SER A 208 13.83 -7.41 -9.53
CA SER A 208 13.93 -5.95 -9.51
C SER A 208 13.11 -5.33 -10.63
N GLY A 209 12.23 -4.40 -10.29
CA GLY A 209 11.48 -3.57 -11.24
C GLY A 209 12.04 -2.15 -11.40
N ASP A 210 13.20 -1.85 -10.82
CA ASP A 210 13.83 -0.53 -10.90
C ASP A 210 14.70 -0.39 -12.15
N ASP A 211 14.56 0.71 -12.88
CA ASP A 211 15.30 0.96 -14.12
C ASP A 211 16.75 1.45 -13.87
N ARG A 212 17.11 1.87 -12.66
CA ARG A 212 18.40 2.49 -12.35
C ARG A 212 19.46 1.48 -11.98
N ASP A 213 20.62 1.55 -12.64
CA ASP A 213 21.74 0.64 -12.44
C ASP A 213 22.23 0.63 -10.99
N LEU A 214 22.25 1.78 -10.32
CA LEU A 214 22.62 1.86 -8.89
C LEU A 214 21.76 0.92 -8.04
N VAL A 215 20.44 0.98 -8.19
CA VAL A 215 19.49 0.16 -7.44
C VAL A 215 19.62 -1.31 -7.81
N LYS A 216 19.67 -1.61 -9.11
CA LYS A 216 19.84 -2.99 -9.61
C LYS A 216 21.11 -3.62 -9.06
N ASN A 217 22.24 -2.92 -9.11
CA ASN A 217 23.53 -3.42 -8.61
C ASN A 217 23.48 -3.73 -7.11
N ILE A 218 22.81 -2.91 -6.28
CA ILE A 218 22.66 -3.17 -4.84
C ILE A 218 21.84 -4.45 -4.61
N ILE A 219 20.70 -4.59 -5.30
CA ILE A 219 19.83 -5.77 -5.16
C ILE A 219 20.56 -7.02 -5.68
N GLN A 220 21.25 -6.91 -6.81
CA GLN A 220 22.02 -8.01 -7.41
C GLN A 220 23.19 -8.44 -6.50
N GLN A 221 23.92 -7.49 -5.93
CA GLN A 221 24.97 -7.80 -4.99
C GLN A 221 24.40 -8.55 -3.77
N LYS A 222 23.25 -8.11 -3.26
CA LYS A 222 22.58 -8.80 -2.16
C LYS A 222 22.08 -10.19 -2.54
N ALA A 223 21.66 -10.38 -3.77
CA ALA A 223 21.29 -11.69 -4.32
C ALA A 223 22.52 -12.63 -4.36
N ILE A 224 23.67 -12.17 -4.86
CA ILE A 224 24.92 -12.94 -4.90
C ILE A 224 25.32 -13.38 -3.46
N GLU A 225 25.29 -12.46 -2.49
CA GLU A 225 25.60 -12.77 -1.08
C GLU A 225 24.70 -13.87 -0.49
N ASN A 226 23.48 -13.99 -0.99
CA ASN A 226 22.49 -14.96 -0.52
C ASN A 226 22.35 -16.18 -1.45
N HIS A 227 23.20 -16.33 -2.47
CA HIS A 227 23.12 -17.40 -3.48
C HIS A 227 21.73 -17.44 -4.16
N SER A 228 21.13 -16.27 -4.38
CA SER A 228 19.80 -16.09 -4.95
C SER A 228 19.89 -15.69 -6.42
N GLU A 229 18.97 -16.16 -7.24
CA GLU A 229 18.82 -15.68 -8.61
C GLU A 229 18.32 -14.24 -8.60
N PHE A 230 19.01 -13.35 -9.34
CA PHE A 230 18.57 -11.98 -9.58
C PHE A 230 17.90 -11.89 -10.94
N ILE A 231 16.70 -11.33 -10.99
CA ILE A 231 15.87 -11.20 -12.18
C ILE A 231 15.56 -9.72 -12.41
N ASP A 232 15.99 -9.20 -13.55
CA ASP A 232 15.71 -7.83 -13.97
C ASP A 232 14.39 -7.77 -14.77
N ALA A 233 13.31 -7.35 -14.11
CA ALA A 233 12.01 -7.22 -14.76
C ALA A 233 11.97 -6.08 -15.80
N THR A 234 12.95 -5.16 -15.80
CA THR A 234 13.00 -4.07 -16.77
C THR A 234 13.35 -4.54 -18.18
N GLU A 235 13.96 -5.72 -18.32
CA GLU A 235 14.27 -6.35 -19.60
C GLU A 235 13.03 -7.01 -20.26
N ILE A 236 11.95 -7.19 -19.51
CA ILE A 236 10.71 -7.81 -20.03
C ILE A 236 9.97 -6.80 -20.92
N SER A 237 9.79 -7.15 -22.18
CA SER A 237 8.93 -6.41 -23.11
C SER A 237 7.54 -7.06 -23.14
N THR A 238 6.48 -6.25 -23.04
CA THR A 238 5.10 -6.76 -23.06
C THR A 238 4.13 -5.73 -23.59
N ASP A 239 3.13 -6.20 -24.32
CA ASP A 239 1.96 -5.42 -24.76
C ASP A 239 0.73 -5.70 -23.87
N LEU A 240 0.89 -6.52 -22.82
CA LEU A 240 -0.22 -6.79 -21.89
C LEU A 240 -0.66 -5.51 -21.18
N GLU A 241 -1.95 -5.39 -20.99
CA GLU A 241 -2.61 -4.27 -20.32
C GLU A 241 -3.26 -4.72 -19.01
N THR A 242 -3.74 -3.76 -18.24
CA THR A 242 -4.48 -3.98 -17.00
C THR A 242 -5.66 -3.02 -16.94
N ASP A 243 -6.69 -3.36 -16.16
CA ASP A 243 -7.81 -2.47 -15.85
C ASP A 243 -7.41 -1.31 -14.93
N LEU A 244 -6.22 -1.38 -14.29
CA LEU A 244 -5.65 -0.25 -13.54
C LEU A 244 -5.10 0.81 -14.49
N LYS A 245 -5.73 1.99 -14.56
CA LYS A 245 -5.52 2.99 -15.62
C LYS A 245 -4.31 3.92 -15.47
N GLY A 246 -3.50 3.80 -14.43
CA GLY A 246 -2.28 4.60 -14.29
C GLY A 246 -1.19 4.17 -15.29
N ASN A 247 -0.59 5.12 -16.02
CA ASN A 247 0.49 4.81 -16.99
C ASN A 247 1.70 4.11 -16.35
N TYR A 248 1.93 4.34 -15.05
CA TYR A 248 2.97 3.67 -14.26
C TYR A 248 2.71 2.17 -14.07
N GLN A 249 1.52 1.68 -14.33
CA GLN A 249 1.19 0.25 -14.22
C GLN A 249 1.95 -0.63 -15.20
N LYS A 250 2.41 -0.09 -16.33
CA LYS A 250 3.25 -0.83 -17.28
C LYS A 250 4.54 -1.38 -16.63
N LYS A 251 5.12 -0.63 -15.68
CA LYS A 251 6.27 -1.10 -14.91
C LYS A 251 5.88 -2.21 -13.94
N ASN A 252 4.72 -2.09 -13.28
CA ASN A 252 4.22 -3.08 -12.35
C ASN A 252 3.87 -4.40 -13.06
N ILE A 253 3.30 -4.34 -14.29
CA ILE A 253 3.01 -5.53 -15.12
C ILE A 253 4.30 -6.33 -15.36
N ARG A 254 5.43 -5.71 -15.70
CA ARG A 254 6.71 -6.40 -15.90
C ARG A 254 7.14 -7.20 -14.67
N VAL A 255 6.96 -6.61 -13.46
CA VAL A 255 7.26 -7.30 -12.20
C VAL A 255 6.32 -8.48 -12.00
N VAL A 256 5.02 -8.33 -12.33
CA VAL A 256 4.05 -9.44 -12.24
C VAL A 256 4.41 -10.56 -13.20
N LEU A 257 4.83 -10.25 -14.43
CA LEU A 257 5.27 -11.25 -15.42
C LEU A 257 6.48 -12.04 -14.91
N ALA A 258 7.49 -11.35 -14.38
CA ALA A 258 8.64 -12.00 -13.77
C ALA A 258 8.24 -12.91 -12.58
N LEU A 259 7.30 -12.46 -11.73
CA LEU A 259 6.77 -13.25 -10.62
C LEU A 259 6.04 -14.50 -11.12
N VAL A 260 5.20 -14.36 -12.14
CA VAL A 260 4.45 -15.48 -12.74
C VAL A 260 5.44 -16.51 -13.35
N ASP A 261 6.46 -16.05 -14.06
CA ASP A 261 7.47 -16.94 -14.65
C ASP A 261 8.24 -17.71 -13.58
N GLU A 262 8.60 -17.05 -12.46
CA GLU A 262 9.27 -17.73 -11.35
C GLU A 262 8.36 -18.75 -10.64
N LEU A 263 7.08 -18.45 -10.50
CA LEU A 263 6.12 -19.40 -9.94
C LEU A 263 5.92 -20.61 -10.88
N ARG A 264 5.88 -20.39 -12.21
CA ARG A 264 5.82 -21.45 -13.22
C ARG A 264 7.05 -22.36 -13.17
N LYS A 265 8.28 -21.81 -13.02
CA LYS A 265 9.52 -22.59 -12.83
C LYS A 265 9.43 -23.51 -11.59
N GLN A 266 8.66 -23.14 -10.58
CA GLN A 266 8.41 -23.94 -9.39
C GLN A 266 7.22 -24.90 -9.54
N ASN A 267 6.78 -25.18 -10.77
CA ASN A 267 5.64 -26.05 -11.11
C ASN A 267 4.29 -25.58 -10.56
N ILE A 268 4.11 -24.28 -10.37
CA ILE A 268 2.81 -23.67 -10.07
C ILE A 268 2.15 -23.35 -11.41
N GLU A 269 1.01 -23.98 -11.65
CA GLU A 269 0.28 -23.82 -12.90
C GLU A 269 -0.37 -22.42 -12.96
N ILE A 270 -0.04 -21.64 -13.99
CA ILE A 270 -0.67 -20.35 -14.31
C ILE A 270 -0.76 -20.28 -15.84
N SER A 271 -1.99 -20.40 -16.37
CA SER A 271 -2.22 -20.35 -17.81
C SER A 271 -2.04 -18.93 -18.38
N GLU A 272 -1.79 -18.79 -19.68
CA GLU A 272 -1.77 -17.46 -20.32
C GLU A 272 -3.13 -16.78 -20.20
N SER A 273 -4.23 -17.52 -20.35
CA SER A 273 -5.57 -16.96 -20.20
C SER A 273 -5.84 -16.44 -18.78
N SER A 274 -5.33 -17.12 -17.74
CA SER A 274 -5.45 -16.65 -16.35
C SER A 274 -4.59 -15.42 -16.11
N LEU A 275 -3.42 -15.32 -16.75
CA LEU A 275 -2.58 -14.14 -16.68
C LEU A 275 -3.27 -12.92 -17.34
N GLU A 276 -3.74 -13.06 -18.58
CA GLU A 276 -4.43 -11.99 -19.31
C GLU A 276 -5.71 -11.54 -18.60
N ASN A 277 -6.59 -12.50 -18.24
CA ASN A 277 -7.83 -12.21 -17.55
C ASN A 277 -7.58 -11.59 -16.17
N GLY A 278 -6.59 -12.09 -15.43
CA GLY A 278 -6.25 -11.59 -14.11
C GLY A 278 -5.77 -10.14 -14.16
N LEU A 279 -4.98 -9.76 -15.14
CA LEU A 279 -4.55 -8.38 -15.34
C LEU A 279 -5.72 -7.46 -15.73
N MET A 280 -6.70 -7.95 -16.49
CA MET A 280 -7.86 -7.18 -16.93
C MET A 280 -9.01 -7.12 -15.91
N ASN A 281 -8.97 -7.90 -14.84
CA ASN A 281 -10.02 -7.99 -13.83
C ASN A 281 -9.51 -7.67 -12.40
N VAL A 282 -8.44 -6.89 -12.24
CA VAL A 282 -7.86 -6.58 -10.93
C VAL A 282 -8.85 -5.91 -10.00
N HIS A 283 -9.59 -4.89 -10.49
CA HIS A 283 -10.63 -4.22 -9.71
C HIS A 283 -11.74 -5.17 -9.29
N GLN A 284 -12.19 -6.03 -10.20
CA GLN A 284 -13.26 -6.98 -9.91
C GLN A 284 -12.82 -8.03 -8.88
N ASN A 285 -11.63 -8.60 -9.06
CA ASN A 285 -11.14 -9.74 -8.29
C ASN A 285 -10.61 -9.33 -6.92
N THR A 286 -10.03 -8.13 -6.77
CA THR A 286 -9.36 -7.71 -5.52
C THR A 286 -10.01 -6.53 -4.82
N LYS A 287 -10.99 -5.87 -5.45
CA LYS A 287 -11.61 -4.63 -4.97
C LYS A 287 -10.57 -3.53 -4.68
N PHE A 288 -9.50 -3.49 -5.48
CA PHE A 288 -8.41 -2.54 -5.33
C PHE A 288 -8.81 -1.17 -5.89
N ILE A 289 -8.73 -0.13 -5.07
CA ILE A 289 -9.10 1.25 -5.39
C ILE A 289 -7.98 2.22 -4.96
N GLY A 290 -8.08 3.47 -5.38
CA GLY A 290 -7.16 4.54 -4.94
C GLY A 290 -5.86 4.65 -5.73
N ARG A 291 -5.73 3.99 -6.89
CA ARG A 291 -4.61 4.14 -7.83
C ARG A 291 -5.12 4.48 -9.21
N TRP A 292 -5.09 5.77 -9.56
CA TRP A 292 -5.72 6.32 -10.76
C TRP A 292 -7.16 5.80 -10.91
N PHE A 293 -7.88 5.79 -9.79
CA PHE A 293 -9.21 5.22 -9.71
C PHE A 293 -10.23 6.20 -10.26
N GLN A 294 -10.90 5.80 -11.34
CA GLN A 294 -11.99 6.56 -11.92
C GLN A 294 -13.26 6.33 -11.12
N PHE A 295 -13.59 7.31 -10.29
CA PHE A 295 -14.78 7.28 -9.44
C PHE A 295 -16.08 7.58 -10.23
N SER A 296 -16.02 8.48 -11.22
CA SER A 296 -17.16 8.89 -12.04
C SER A 296 -16.70 9.25 -13.47
N GLU A 297 -17.60 9.10 -14.42
CA GLU A 297 -17.38 9.52 -15.81
C GLU A 297 -17.93 10.93 -16.11
N ASN A 298 -19.02 11.32 -15.45
CA ASN A 298 -19.72 12.60 -15.71
C ASN A 298 -20.13 13.29 -14.40
N PRO A 299 -19.40 14.34 -13.96
CA PRO A 299 -18.10 14.75 -14.49
C PRO A 299 -17.05 13.66 -14.27
N LEU A 300 -15.97 13.71 -15.04
CA LEU A 300 -14.83 12.80 -14.81
C LEU A 300 -14.21 13.08 -13.44
N ILE A 301 -14.25 12.11 -12.55
CA ILE A 301 -13.63 12.20 -11.21
C ILE A 301 -12.62 11.07 -11.07
N ILE A 302 -11.37 11.44 -10.81
CA ILE A 302 -10.27 10.50 -10.61
C ILE A 302 -9.66 10.75 -9.22
N CYS A 303 -9.31 9.68 -8.50
CA CYS A 303 -8.51 9.80 -7.30
C CYS A 303 -7.25 8.93 -7.35
N ASP A 304 -6.17 9.42 -6.72
CA ASP A 304 -4.90 8.69 -6.58
C ASP A 304 -4.22 9.01 -5.25
N THR A 305 -3.72 7.99 -4.59
CA THR A 305 -3.08 8.08 -3.29
C THR A 305 -1.58 8.37 -3.34
N ALA A 306 -1.04 8.77 -4.49
CA ALA A 306 0.35 9.23 -4.61
C ALA A 306 0.61 10.37 -3.60
N HIS A 307 1.71 10.26 -2.85
CA HIS A 307 2.01 11.15 -1.74
C HIS A 307 3.52 11.45 -1.57
N ASN A 308 4.39 10.83 -2.35
CA ASN A 308 5.80 11.17 -2.48
C ASN A 308 6.06 11.84 -3.83
N GLN A 309 7.21 12.50 -3.96
CA GLN A 309 7.52 13.30 -5.13
C GLN A 309 7.43 12.48 -6.42
N ALA A 310 8.10 11.33 -6.50
CA ALA A 310 8.12 10.50 -7.69
C ALA A 310 6.72 10.01 -8.10
N GLY A 311 5.89 9.60 -7.13
CA GLY A 311 4.50 9.21 -7.38
C GLY A 311 3.65 10.37 -7.88
N LEU A 312 3.78 11.55 -7.27
CA LEU A 312 3.05 12.76 -7.69
C LEU A 312 3.47 13.23 -9.08
N GLU A 313 4.76 13.17 -9.42
CA GLU A 313 5.27 13.50 -10.77
C GLU A 313 4.60 12.63 -11.84
N MET A 314 4.50 11.32 -11.60
CA MET A 314 3.84 10.39 -12.54
C MET A 314 2.34 10.71 -12.69
N VAL A 315 1.65 10.95 -11.58
CA VAL A 315 0.21 11.28 -11.56
C VAL A 315 -0.04 12.61 -12.25
N TYR A 316 0.74 13.64 -11.95
CA TYR A 316 0.56 14.96 -12.55
C TYR A 316 0.95 15.01 -14.02
N ALA A 317 1.94 14.22 -14.45
CA ALA A 317 2.25 14.05 -15.88
C ALA A 317 1.04 13.45 -16.64
N GLN A 318 0.39 12.45 -16.07
CA GLN A 318 -0.82 11.86 -16.65
C GLN A 318 -2.01 12.82 -16.61
N LEU A 319 -2.22 13.58 -15.53
CA LEU A 319 -3.24 14.63 -15.46
C LEU A 319 -3.03 15.71 -16.52
N ASN A 320 -1.78 16.13 -16.74
CA ASN A 320 -1.45 17.14 -17.75
C ASN A 320 -1.75 16.68 -19.20
N ALA A 321 -1.70 15.37 -19.45
CA ALA A 321 -2.06 14.80 -20.76
C ALA A 321 -3.58 14.81 -21.04
N ILE A 322 -4.42 15.04 -20.03
CA ILE A 322 -5.88 15.16 -20.21
C ILE A 322 -6.21 16.60 -20.58
N GLU A 323 -6.80 16.80 -21.76
CA GLU A 323 -7.18 18.12 -22.29
C GLU A 323 -8.51 18.66 -21.68
N LYS A 324 -8.65 18.54 -20.34
CA LYS A 324 -9.79 19.09 -19.60
C LYS A 324 -9.28 20.12 -18.59
N TYR A 325 -10.10 21.14 -18.28
CA TYR A 325 -9.84 21.98 -17.12
C TYR A 325 -9.99 21.16 -15.84
N LYS A 326 -9.11 21.39 -14.86
CA LYS A 326 -8.98 20.53 -13.69
C LYS A 326 -9.38 21.27 -12.42
N HIS A 327 -10.24 20.64 -11.63
CA HIS A 327 -10.50 20.98 -10.23
C HIS A 327 -9.73 19.98 -9.37
N ILE A 328 -8.71 20.46 -8.65
CA ILE A 328 -7.77 19.57 -7.94
C ILE A 328 -7.93 19.74 -6.43
N VAL A 329 -8.45 18.70 -5.77
CA VAL A 329 -8.58 18.64 -4.30
C VAL A 329 -7.36 17.96 -3.73
N LEU A 330 -6.54 18.69 -2.95
CA LEU A 330 -5.27 18.20 -2.40
C LEU A 330 -5.17 18.46 -0.90
N GLY A 331 -4.66 17.45 -0.17
CA GLY A 331 -4.30 17.62 1.23
C GLY A 331 -3.10 16.76 1.61
N PHE A 332 -2.31 17.26 2.54
CA PHE A 332 -1.02 16.70 2.93
C PHE A 332 -0.93 16.39 4.41
N VAL A 333 0.05 15.58 4.78
CA VAL A 333 0.44 15.33 6.16
C VAL A 333 1.71 16.12 6.52
N ASN A 334 2.00 16.25 7.81
CA ASN A 334 3.02 17.16 8.35
C ASN A 334 4.46 16.90 7.87
N ASP A 335 4.79 15.68 7.44
CA ASP A 335 6.14 15.27 7.02
C ASP A 335 6.46 15.57 5.55
N LYS A 336 5.55 16.21 4.82
CA LYS A 336 5.75 16.49 3.38
C LYS A 336 6.36 17.88 3.12
N LYS A 337 7.30 17.92 2.18
CA LYS A 337 7.93 19.14 1.69
C LYS A 337 7.03 19.79 0.63
N ILE A 338 6.15 20.68 1.09
CA ILE A 338 5.14 21.31 0.22
C ILE A 338 5.77 22.13 -0.91
N ASP A 339 6.88 22.81 -0.65
CA ASP A 339 7.61 23.63 -1.63
C ASP A 339 8.09 22.80 -2.84
N GLU A 340 8.45 21.54 -2.66
CA GLU A 340 8.81 20.62 -3.74
C GLU A 340 7.57 20.20 -4.55
N VAL A 341 6.47 19.88 -3.86
CA VAL A 341 5.20 19.49 -4.50
C VAL A 341 4.64 20.63 -5.36
N LEU A 342 4.69 21.88 -4.86
CA LEU A 342 4.15 23.04 -5.59
C LEU A 342 4.83 23.28 -6.94
N LYS A 343 6.10 22.86 -7.11
CA LYS A 343 6.84 23.01 -8.37
C LYS A 343 6.33 22.13 -9.50
N ILE A 344 5.72 21.00 -9.16
CA ILE A 344 5.28 19.97 -10.12
C ILE A 344 3.77 20.00 -10.36
N LEU A 345 3.02 20.86 -9.68
CA LEU A 345 1.56 20.96 -9.83
C LEU A 345 1.14 21.28 -11.27
N PRO A 346 0.05 20.69 -11.79
CA PRO A 346 -0.60 21.09 -13.03
C PRO A 346 -0.94 22.59 -13.05
N LYS A 347 -0.54 23.30 -14.12
CA LYS A 347 -0.67 24.78 -14.18
C LYS A 347 -2.08 25.26 -14.57
N ASN A 348 -2.82 24.47 -15.34
CA ASN A 348 -4.17 24.84 -15.81
C ASN A 348 -5.22 24.16 -14.93
N ALA A 349 -5.35 24.63 -13.68
CA ALA A 349 -6.22 24.04 -12.69
C ALA A 349 -6.64 25.04 -11.61
N GLN A 350 -7.83 24.81 -11.04
CA GLN A 350 -8.29 25.39 -9.77
C GLN A 350 -7.97 24.43 -8.65
N TYR A 351 -7.33 24.93 -7.59
CA TYR A 351 -6.95 24.11 -6.44
C TYR A 351 -7.86 24.32 -5.23
N TYR A 352 -8.16 23.20 -4.54
CA TYR A 352 -8.92 23.14 -3.30
C TYR A 352 -8.06 22.44 -2.27
N PHE A 353 -7.32 23.23 -1.47
CA PHE A 353 -6.47 22.64 -0.43
C PHE A 353 -7.27 22.33 0.81
N VAL A 354 -7.17 21.09 1.27
CA VAL A 354 -7.98 20.54 2.35
C VAL A 354 -7.12 19.99 3.48
N LYS A 355 -7.69 19.91 4.70
CA LYS A 355 -7.06 19.27 5.84
C LYS A 355 -7.64 17.87 6.02
N PRO A 356 -6.82 16.78 5.96
CA PRO A 356 -7.26 15.45 6.38
C PRO A 356 -7.61 15.42 7.87
N SER A 357 -8.62 14.63 8.25
CA SER A 357 -9.16 14.57 9.62
C SER A 357 -8.28 13.85 10.64
N ILE A 358 -7.08 13.45 10.27
CA ILE A 358 -6.12 12.78 11.17
C ILE A 358 -5.26 13.79 11.94
N SER A 359 -4.67 13.34 13.07
CA SER A 359 -3.81 14.18 13.93
C SER A 359 -2.61 14.78 13.19
N ARG A 360 -2.07 14.08 12.17
CA ARG A 360 -0.97 14.54 11.31
C ARG A 360 -1.44 15.34 10.08
N GLY A 361 -2.74 15.52 9.91
CA GLY A 361 -3.29 16.32 8.81
C GLY A 361 -2.79 17.76 8.88
N ARG A 362 -2.04 18.20 7.86
CA ARG A 362 -1.48 19.56 7.83
C ARG A 362 -2.54 20.56 7.40
N SER A 363 -2.73 21.61 8.20
CA SER A 363 -3.66 22.66 7.83
C SER A 363 -3.11 23.48 6.64
N PRO A 364 -3.89 23.68 5.57
CA PRO A 364 -3.46 24.50 4.45
C PRO A 364 -3.07 25.93 4.84
N LYS A 365 -3.62 26.46 5.93
CA LYS A 365 -3.27 27.78 6.48
C LYS A 365 -1.80 27.86 6.90
N GLU A 366 -1.17 26.74 7.29
CA GLU A 366 0.24 26.72 7.70
C GLU A 366 1.22 26.95 6.54
N TYR A 367 0.79 26.71 5.31
CA TYR A 367 1.60 26.89 4.11
C TYR A 367 0.96 27.83 3.07
N GLU A 368 -0.04 28.62 3.47
CA GLU A 368 -0.75 29.56 2.61
C GLU A 368 0.21 30.55 1.92
N ASN A 369 1.21 31.04 2.63
CA ASN A 369 2.24 31.92 2.05
C ASN A 369 3.02 31.25 0.89
N LEU A 370 3.25 29.95 0.96
CA LEU A 370 3.87 29.20 -0.13
C LEU A 370 2.93 29.10 -1.34
N LEU A 371 1.63 28.88 -1.10
CA LEU A 371 0.60 28.84 -2.15
C LEU A 371 0.52 30.18 -2.88
N ILE A 372 0.48 31.30 -2.16
CA ILE A 372 0.49 32.65 -2.72
C ILE A 372 1.75 32.87 -3.55
N SER A 373 2.92 32.49 -3.03
CA SER A 373 4.20 32.66 -3.71
C SER A 373 4.30 31.82 -5.00
N ALA A 374 3.63 30.67 -5.04
CA ALA A 374 3.56 29.81 -6.22
C ALA A 374 2.62 30.35 -7.32
N LYS A 375 1.86 31.42 -7.04
CA LYS A 375 0.95 32.10 -7.99
C LYS A 375 -0.07 31.13 -8.64
N ILE A 376 -0.58 30.18 -7.86
CA ILE A 376 -1.63 29.27 -8.28
C ILE A 376 -3.01 29.81 -7.87
N ASP A 377 -4.04 29.43 -8.59
CA ASP A 377 -5.42 29.76 -8.24
C ASP A 377 -5.93 28.71 -7.21
N PHE A 378 -6.18 29.14 -5.96
CA PHE A 378 -6.51 28.22 -4.90
C PHE A 378 -7.57 28.76 -3.92
N GLN A 379 -8.21 27.81 -3.24
CA GLN A 379 -9.07 28.03 -2.07
C GLN A 379 -8.70 27.01 -0.97
N ILE A 380 -8.95 27.38 0.28
CA ILE A 380 -8.62 26.56 1.47
C ILE A 380 -9.91 26.11 2.15
N TYR A 381 -9.95 24.83 2.54
CA TYR A 381 -11.07 24.23 3.25
C TYR A 381 -10.59 23.43 4.47
N GLU A 382 -11.40 23.41 5.53
CA GLU A 382 -11.08 22.72 6.80
C GLU A 382 -11.29 21.20 6.71
N THR A 383 -12.02 20.70 5.70
CA THR A 383 -12.30 19.27 5.51
C THR A 383 -12.19 18.87 4.06
N VAL A 384 -11.92 17.58 3.82
CA VAL A 384 -11.88 16.99 2.47
C VAL A 384 -13.23 17.14 1.78
N ASP A 385 -14.30 16.84 2.49
CA ASP A 385 -15.66 16.94 1.97
C ASP A 385 -16.02 18.35 1.51
N ALA A 386 -15.75 19.38 2.35
CA ALA A 386 -16.04 20.76 1.96
C ALA A 386 -15.30 21.18 0.68
N GLY A 387 -14.03 20.84 0.56
CA GLY A 387 -13.25 21.11 -0.65
C GLY A 387 -13.77 20.36 -1.88
N PHE A 388 -14.15 19.10 -1.71
CA PHE A 388 -14.70 18.29 -2.79
C PHE A 388 -16.08 18.79 -3.25
N GLN A 389 -16.99 19.12 -2.33
CA GLN A 389 -18.32 19.63 -2.67
C GLN A 389 -18.22 20.97 -3.44
N GLU A 390 -17.32 21.86 -3.05
CA GLU A 390 -17.08 23.10 -3.76
C GLU A 390 -16.50 22.84 -5.17
N ALA A 391 -15.53 21.94 -5.28
CA ALA A 391 -15.00 21.52 -6.58
C ALA A 391 -16.12 20.96 -7.48
N LYS A 392 -17.02 20.15 -6.91
CA LYS A 392 -18.16 19.55 -7.63
C LYS A 392 -19.17 20.60 -8.10
N ILE A 393 -19.45 21.61 -7.28
CA ILE A 393 -20.35 22.71 -7.65
C ILE A 393 -19.80 23.54 -8.82
N LYS A 394 -18.49 23.77 -8.85
CA LYS A 394 -17.83 24.57 -9.89
C LYS A 394 -17.47 23.82 -11.14
N CYS A 395 -17.31 22.51 -11.04
CA CYS A 395 -16.90 21.66 -12.17
C CYS A 395 -18.03 21.56 -13.21
N LYS A 396 -17.76 21.95 -14.44
CA LYS A 396 -18.67 21.79 -15.57
C LYS A 396 -18.57 20.36 -16.14
N PRO A 397 -19.57 19.90 -16.91
CA PRO A 397 -19.58 18.54 -17.47
C PRO A 397 -18.34 18.18 -18.32
N GLU A 398 -17.78 19.16 -19.03
CA GLU A 398 -16.58 19.00 -19.87
C GLU A 398 -15.26 19.02 -19.08
N GLU A 399 -15.29 19.45 -17.82
CA GLU A 399 -14.13 19.56 -16.93
C GLU A 399 -13.93 18.27 -16.13
N MET A 400 -12.96 18.25 -15.23
CA MET A 400 -12.70 17.08 -14.38
C MET A 400 -12.33 17.46 -12.96
N ILE A 401 -12.53 16.52 -12.03
CA ILE A 401 -12.08 16.63 -10.65
C ILE A 401 -10.99 15.58 -10.40
N PHE A 402 -9.93 15.99 -9.74
CA PHE A 402 -8.93 15.08 -9.20
C PHE A 402 -8.87 15.22 -7.68
N VAL A 403 -8.81 14.08 -6.98
CA VAL A 403 -8.68 14.03 -5.50
C VAL A 403 -7.42 13.27 -5.13
N GLY A 404 -6.51 13.88 -4.36
CA GLY A 404 -5.24 13.23 -4.05
C GLY A 404 -4.36 13.94 -3.02
N GLY A 405 -3.05 13.63 -3.08
CA GLY A 405 -2.02 14.20 -2.19
C GLY A 405 -1.73 13.36 -0.96
N SER A 406 -2.64 12.50 -0.54
CA SER A 406 -2.40 11.51 0.52
C SER A 406 -3.44 10.39 0.51
N ASN A 407 -3.08 9.23 1.12
CA ASN A 407 -4.04 8.15 1.35
C ASN A 407 -5.26 8.62 2.16
N PHE A 408 -5.07 9.54 3.11
CA PHE A 408 -6.12 10.02 3.99
C PHE A 408 -7.16 10.88 3.26
N VAL A 409 -6.71 11.76 2.36
CA VAL A 409 -7.63 12.57 1.54
C VAL A 409 -8.48 11.67 0.64
N VAL A 410 -7.84 10.70 -0.01
CA VAL A 410 -8.56 9.76 -0.88
C VAL A 410 -9.48 8.86 -0.06
N GLY A 411 -9.03 8.38 1.11
CA GLY A 411 -9.84 7.56 2.01
C GLY A 411 -11.11 8.30 2.46
N GLU A 412 -10.97 9.51 3.01
CA GLU A 412 -12.11 10.34 3.46
C GLU A 412 -13.07 10.69 2.31
N PHE A 413 -12.52 10.95 1.11
CA PHE A 413 -13.34 11.17 -0.08
C PHE A 413 -14.16 9.92 -0.44
N LEU A 414 -13.53 8.75 -0.50
CA LEU A 414 -14.17 7.49 -0.88
C LEU A 414 -15.18 7.04 0.18
N GLU A 415 -14.84 7.13 1.48
CA GLU A 415 -15.74 6.75 2.58
C GLU A 415 -17.09 7.48 2.54
N LYS A 416 -17.07 8.75 2.12
CA LYS A 416 -18.29 9.57 2.06
C LYS A 416 -19.08 9.42 0.76
N ASN A 417 -18.46 8.93 -0.31
CA ASN A 417 -19.05 9.00 -1.63
C ASN A 417 -19.29 7.62 -2.30
N LEU A 418 -18.70 6.51 -1.75
CA LEU A 418 -19.04 5.13 -2.13
C LEU A 418 -20.25 4.64 -1.35
#